data_4d2c49df767d65fc70e0e59736f28651
#
_entry.id   4d2c49df767d65fc70e0e59736f28651
#
_cell.length_a   1.000
_cell.length_b   1.000
_cell.length_c   1.000
_cell.angle_alpha   90.00
_cell.angle_beta   90.00
_cell.angle_gamma   90.00
#
_symmetry.space_group_name_H-M   'P 1'
#
loop_
_entity.id
_entity.type
_entity.pdbx_description
1 polymer ?
#
loop_
_entity_poly.entity_id
_entity_poly.type
_entity_poly.pdbx_seq_one_letter_code
_entity_poly.pdbx_strand_id
1 'polypeptide(L)'
;MGARQCGRRRAPTPTTPTTRLAPLARTDAHSAWFLALLVALNVVDAFHLNVVWPMLPFLVARDGGVDARDVGFYVGVCGAASPLGAMCGAYAWGRVSDACGRRPALIAGCAASTISVYAFGTATTTMRAASGRFLSGLANGNAAIVKTYVGEITTKVSAGRAFGVLALGYGLASAAAPGVGGYLQRPAERWPRAFAGTVFETYPYLLPMVVASALTFAGAVLGWVFLPETASFTMRQRQEERRRRRGGDASRGEEAKRLVKLASAGELQAFADADDDDDEVADGVVDVEDARMVQKTPTEEVLFTPETTIAVACYALLAAIAIGYDELIPVYLKTERDMGGCGFSSSDIGLLLIAGGVTLLIFQLTLYTRICDSLGAVRAFRFGVSLFAGISLLAPFASLAPNDTMVWIIALTSQCVKICALGIGFVSITIVVNNSCEDAVKARVNAISGSTSAFARVVTPVVCGWIFSVSMRLQDVVPFHQVAPFVFISVVALGLRVASERLPLSLDASKNDTKTINDDEVGDDDDGIELIGTSLNSRSDDA
;
A
#
# COMPACT_ATOMS: atom_id res chain seq x y z
N MET A 1 -48.13 57.98 -42.67
CA MET A 1 -46.77 57.63 -43.06
C MET A 1 -46.17 56.94 -41.89
N GLY A 2 -46.19 55.62 -41.90
CA GLY A 2 -45.77 54.79 -40.77
C GLY A 2 -44.46 54.08 -41.09
N ALA A 3 -43.50 54.25 -40.26
CA ALA A 3 -42.24 53.47 -40.28
C ALA A 3 -42.41 52.28 -39.36
N ARG A 4 -42.42 51.09 -39.92
CA ARG A 4 -42.37 49.80 -39.17
C ARG A 4 -40.97 49.57 -38.66
N GLN A 5 -40.79 49.57 -37.32
CA GLN A 5 -39.62 49.08 -36.66
C GLN A 5 -39.54 47.53 -36.73
N CYS A 6 -38.55 47.02 -37.40
CA CYS A 6 -38.25 45.61 -37.48
C CYS A 6 -37.52 45.21 -36.19
N GLY A 7 -38.23 44.53 -35.30
CA GLY A 7 -37.64 44.01 -34.05
C GLY A 7 -36.66 42.86 -34.33
N ARG A 8 -35.37 43.06 -34.10
CA ARG A 8 -34.38 41.98 -34.05
C ARG A 8 -34.70 41.07 -32.87
N ARG A 9 -35.21 39.88 -33.15
CA ARG A 9 -35.26 38.78 -32.18
C ARG A 9 -33.82 38.41 -31.83
N ARG A 10 -33.40 38.66 -30.57
CA ARG A 10 -32.18 38.11 -30.00
C ARG A 10 -32.32 36.59 -29.99
N ALA A 11 -31.38 35.89 -30.59
CA ALA A 11 -31.22 34.46 -30.45
C ALA A 11 -31.03 34.11 -28.96
N PRO A 12 -31.60 33.01 -28.45
CA PRO A 12 -31.40 32.58 -27.08
C PRO A 12 -29.94 32.20 -26.92
N THR A 13 -29.26 32.86 -25.98
CA THR A 13 -27.94 32.47 -25.50
C THR A 13 -27.97 30.98 -25.13
N PRO A 14 -26.99 30.18 -25.56
CA PRO A 14 -26.89 28.79 -25.13
C PRO A 14 -26.70 28.80 -23.61
N THR A 15 -27.74 28.40 -22.89
CA THR A 15 -27.62 28.07 -21.46
C THR A 15 -26.64 26.94 -21.36
N THR A 16 -25.45 27.22 -20.86
CA THR A 16 -24.50 26.24 -20.36
C THR A 16 -25.29 25.22 -19.53
N PRO A 17 -25.20 23.91 -19.83
CA PRO A 17 -25.83 22.93 -18.97
C PRO A 17 -25.10 23.04 -17.62
N THR A 18 -25.78 23.65 -16.64
CA THR A 18 -25.41 23.52 -15.26
C THR A 18 -25.30 22.03 -14.99
N THR A 19 -24.09 21.53 -14.98
CA THR A 19 -23.75 20.18 -14.55
C THR A 19 -24.27 20.08 -13.11
N ARG A 20 -25.47 19.54 -12.97
CA ARG A 20 -25.97 19.14 -11.65
C ARG A 20 -24.95 18.17 -11.15
N LEU A 21 -24.06 18.66 -10.28
CA LEU A 21 -23.18 17.84 -9.47
C LEU A 21 -24.06 16.76 -8.87
N ALA A 22 -23.69 15.52 -9.16
CA ALA A 22 -24.34 14.35 -8.62
C ALA A 22 -24.52 14.47 -7.10
N PRO A 23 -25.55 13.83 -6.52
CA PRO A 23 -25.96 13.99 -5.13
C PRO A 23 -24.96 13.49 -4.06
N LEU A 24 -23.69 13.38 -4.37
CA LEU A 24 -22.58 13.07 -3.45
C LEU A 24 -21.83 14.32 -2.92
N ALA A 25 -22.27 15.54 -3.24
CA ALA A 25 -21.99 16.70 -2.40
C ALA A 25 -22.83 16.60 -1.10
N ARG A 26 -22.78 15.43 -0.47
CA ARG A 26 -23.23 15.25 0.91
C ARG A 26 -22.23 15.95 1.80
N THR A 27 -22.73 16.69 2.77
CA THR A 27 -22.00 17.43 3.79
C THR A 27 -20.75 16.68 4.24
N ASP A 28 -19.67 17.38 4.53
CA ASP A 28 -18.37 16.82 5.00
C ASP A 28 -18.53 15.79 6.13
N ALA A 29 -19.57 15.92 6.96
CA ALA A 29 -19.93 15.00 8.01
C ALA A 29 -20.33 13.58 7.52
N HIS A 30 -21.07 13.45 6.41
CA HIS A 30 -21.44 12.14 5.84
C HIS A 30 -20.25 11.44 5.21
N SER A 31 -19.36 12.18 4.55
CA SER A 31 -18.10 11.65 4.01
C SER A 31 -17.19 11.14 5.14
N ALA A 32 -17.09 11.88 6.24
CA ALA A 32 -16.30 11.49 7.39
C ALA A 32 -16.84 10.21 8.07
N TRP A 33 -18.16 10.06 8.17
CA TRP A 33 -18.77 8.85 8.73
C TRP A 33 -18.49 7.60 7.88
N PHE A 34 -18.63 7.69 6.55
CA PHE A 34 -18.32 6.57 5.66
C PHE A 34 -16.83 6.21 5.70
N LEU A 35 -15.96 7.20 5.77
CA LEU A 35 -14.53 6.97 5.94
C LEU A 35 -14.25 6.26 7.27
N ALA A 36 -14.85 6.70 8.38
CA ALA A 36 -14.69 6.05 9.69
C ALA A 36 -15.14 4.59 9.66
N LEU A 37 -16.23 4.28 8.95
CA LEU A 37 -16.71 2.91 8.79
C LEU A 37 -15.76 2.05 7.95
N LEU A 38 -15.21 2.59 6.86
CA LEU A 38 -14.20 1.91 6.05
C LEU A 38 -12.90 1.68 6.82
N VAL A 39 -12.50 2.64 7.64
CA VAL A 39 -11.37 2.48 8.57
C VAL A 39 -11.63 1.38 9.58
N ALA A 40 -12.83 1.33 10.17
CA ALA A 40 -13.22 0.27 11.11
C ALA A 40 -13.16 -1.12 10.43
N LEU A 41 -13.65 -1.25 9.20
CA LEU A 41 -13.54 -2.50 8.42
C LEU A 41 -12.08 -2.88 8.13
N ASN A 42 -11.24 -1.91 7.80
CA ASN A 42 -9.81 -2.14 7.58
C ASN A 42 -9.08 -2.54 8.88
N VAL A 43 -9.47 -1.96 10.02
CA VAL A 43 -8.97 -2.33 11.35
C VAL A 43 -9.31 -3.78 11.67
N VAL A 44 -10.54 -4.19 11.45
CA VAL A 44 -11.00 -5.57 11.70
C VAL A 44 -10.28 -6.57 10.80
N ASP A 45 -10.09 -6.23 9.52
CA ASP A 45 -9.35 -7.05 8.56
C ASP A 45 -7.87 -7.20 8.97
N ALA A 46 -7.23 -6.11 9.35
CA ALA A 46 -5.86 -6.12 9.86
C ALA A 46 -5.73 -6.93 11.15
N PHE A 47 -6.71 -6.82 12.06
CA PHE A 47 -6.75 -7.61 13.29
C PHE A 47 -6.81 -9.10 12.99
N HIS A 48 -7.70 -9.51 12.10
CA HIS A 48 -7.85 -10.89 11.64
C HIS A 48 -6.54 -11.49 11.08
N LEU A 49 -5.82 -10.72 10.28
CA LEU A 49 -4.56 -11.18 9.67
C LEU A 49 -3.42 -11.32 10.68
N ASN A 50 -3.38 -10.47 11.71
CA ASN A 50 -2.24 -10.35 12.60
C ASN A 50 -2.40 -11.09 13.93
N VAL A 51 -3.61 -11.49 14.34
CA VAL A 51 -3.89 -12.20 15.59
C VAL A 51 -3.16 -13.54 15.74
N VAL A 52 -2.77 -14.15 14.62
CA VAL A 52 -2.20 -15.50 14.56
C VAL A 52 -0.70 -15.59 14.88
N TRP A 53 0.04 -14.47 14.73
CA TRP A 53 1.51 -14.49 14.77
C TRP A 53 2.11 -15.10 16.05
N PRO A 54 1.69 -14.73 17.26
CA PRO A 54 2.26 -15.30 18.47
C PRO A 54 1.86 -16.77 18.71
N MET A 55 0.84 -17.27 18.00
CA MET A 55 0.33 -18.64 18.16
C MET A 55 1.01 -19.64 17.25
N LEU A 56 1.49 -19.21 16.06
CA LEU A 56 2.04 -20.10 15.04
C LEU A 56 3.18 -21.00 15.56
N PRO A 57 4.20 -20.50 16.26
CA PRO A 57 5.29 -21.37 16.74
C PRO A 57 4.81 -22.40 17.77
N PHE A 58 3.81 -22.07 18.57
CA PHE A 58 3.26 -22.99 19.57
C PHE A 58 2.36 -24.05 18.94
N LEU A 59 1.61 -23.69 17.91
CA LEU A 59 0.77 -24.62 17.16
C LEU A 59 1.64 -25.65 16.42
N VAL A 60 2.66 -25.18 15.71
CA VAL A 60 3.59 -26.03 14.97
C VAL A 60 4.38 -26.95 15.91
N ALA A 61 4.87 -26.43 17.03
CA ALA A 61 5.60 -27.25 18.01
C ALA A 61 4.73 -28.29 18.74
N ARG A 62 3.40 -28.11 18.75
CA ARG A 62 2.45 -29.11 19.28
C ARG A 62 2.19 -30.27 18.33
N ASP A 63 2.48 -30.10 17.05
CA ASP A 63 2.31 -31.16 16.04
C ASP A 63 3.39 -32.23 16.26
N GLY A 64 3.01 -33.41 16.74
CA GLY A 64 3.92 -34.52 17.01
C GLY A 64 4.67 -35.06 15.80
N GLY A 65 4.31 -34.62 14.59
CA GLY A 65 5.01 -34.94 13.33
C GLY A 65 6.14 -33.96 12.97
N VAL A 66 6.35 -32.88 13.76
CA VAL A 66 7.36 -31.85 13.50
C VAL A 66 8.47 -31.91 14.53
N ASP A 67 9.71 -32.09 14.07
CA ASP A 67 10.90 -31.98 14.93
C ASP A 67 11.04 -30.55 15.47
N ALA A 68 11.46 -30.41 16.74
CA ALA A 68 11.67 -29.12 17.37
C ALA A 68 12.64 -28.21 16.58
N ARG A 69 13.60 -28.81 15.89
CA ARG A 69 14.58 -28.10 15.02
C ARG A 69 13.97 -27.59 13.72
N ASP A 70 12.82 -28.14 13.28
CA ASP A 70 12.15 -27.80 12.03
C ASP A 70 10.95 -26.84 12.21
N VAL A 71 10.64 -26.47 13.45
CA VAL A 71 9.53 -25.56 13.77
C VAL A 71 9.61 -24.27 12.95
N GLY A 72 10.80 -23.70 12.76
CA GLY A 72 10.99 -22.47 11.97
C GLY A 72 10.55 -22.62 10.52
N PHE A 73 10.93 -23.71 9.85
CA PHE A 73 10.50 -23.98 8.46
C PHE A 73 8.98 -24.07 8.33
N TYR A 74 8.34 -24.85 9.20
CA TYR A 74 6.89 -25.03 9.13
C TYR A 74 6.10 -23.78 9.54
N VAL A 75 6.63 -22.95 10.43
CA VAL A 75 6.07 -21.62 10.73
C VAL A 75 6.16 -20.74 9.50
N GLY A 76 7.30 -20.73 8.80
CA GLY A 76 7.47 -20.01 7.54
C GLY A 76 6.48 -20.45 6.45
N VAL A 77 6.24 -21.77 6.32
CA VAL A 77 5.22 -22.32 5.40
C VAL A 77 3.81 -21.83 5.77
N CYS A 78 3.46 -21.88 7.07
CA CYS A 78 2.18 -21.35 7.54
C CYS A 78 2.06 -19.84 7.31
N GLY A 79 3.14 -19.09 7.51
CA GLY A 79 3.21 -17.65 7.27
C GLY A 79 2.98 -17.29 5.81
N ALA A 80 3.64 -17.98 4.89
CA ALA A 80 3.51 -17.80 3.45
C ALA A 80 2.14 -18.19 2.89
N ALA A 81 1.42 -19.09 3.56
CA ALA A 81 0.16 -19.63 3.07
C ALA A 81 -0.93 -18.56 2.86
N SER A 82 -1.07 -17.60 3.79
CA SER A 82 -2.07 -16.53 3.68
C SER A 82 -1.75 -15.52 2.56
N PRO A 83 -0.54 -14.97 2.42
CA PRO A 83 -0.18 -14.15 1.27
C PRO A 83 -0.36 -14.87 -0.08
N LEU A 84 -0.03 -16.17 -0.14
CA LEU A 84 -0.24 -17.00 -1.33
C LEU A 84 -1.73 -17.10 -1.68
N GLY A 85 -2.57 -17.38 -0.69
CA GLY A 85 -4.03 -17.41 -0.87
C GLY A 85 -4.57 -16.06 -1.35
N ALA A 86 -4.11 -14.95 -0.76
CA ALA A 86 -4.52 -13.60 -1.15
C ALA A 86 -4.10 -13.27 -2.59
N MET A 87 -2.91 -13.68 -3.01
CA MET A 87 -2.43 -13.51 -4.38
C MET A 87 -3.29 -14.29 -5.39
N CYS A 88 -3.66 -15.54 -5.07
CA CYS A 88 -4.56 -16.35 -5.90
C CYS A 88 -5.97 -15.75 -5.98
N GLY A 89 -6.48 -15.18 -4.86
CA GLY A 89 -7.83 -14.61 -4.77
C GLY A 89 -7.98 -13.22 -5.36
N ALA A 90 -6.88 -12.45 -5.45
CA ALA A 90 -6.92 -11.02 -5.75
C ALA A 90 -7.66 -10.69 -7.06
N TYR A 91 -7.39 -11.44 -8.13
CA TYR A 91 -8.06 -11.23 -9.42
C TYR A 91 -9.57 -11.54 -9.36
N ALA A 92 -9.94 -12.64 -8.69
CA ALA A 92 -11.34 -13.01 -8.55
C ALA A 92 -12.12 -11.97 -7.75
N TRP A 93 -11.59 -11.50 -6.62
CA TRP A 93 -12.20 -10.45 -5.80
C TRP A 93 -12.33 -9.12 -6.54
N GLY A 94 -11.33 -8.74 -7.35
CA GLY A 94 -11.42 -7.58 -8.22
C GLY A 94 -12.61 -7.68 -9.18
N ARG A 95 -12.76 -8.81 -9.87
CA ARG A 95 -13.88 -9.07 -10.79
C ARG A 95 -15.24 -9.09 -10.07
N VAL A 96 -15.32 -9.74 -8.91
CA VAL A 96 -16.55 -9.77 -8.10
C VAL A 96 -16.94 -8.35 -7.67
N SER A 97 -15.98 -7.56 -7.20
CA SER A 97 -16.19 -6.16 -6.81
C SER A 97 -16.65 -5.28 -7.99
N ASP A 98 -16.11 -5.52 -9.18
CA ASP A 98 -16.52 -4.78 -10.39
C ASP A 98 -17.90 -5.23 -10.92
N ALA A 99 -18.25 -6.50 -10.79
CA ALA A 99 -19.49 -7.06 -11.30
C ALA A 99 -20.70 -6.85 -10.36
N CYS A 100 -20.51 -7.15 -9.07
CA CYS A 100 -21.58 -7.13 -8.07
C CYS A 100 -21.69 -5.80 -7.32
N GLY A 101 -20.63 -4.98 -7.35
CA GLY A 101 -20.54 -3.75 -6.58
C GLY A 101 -19.54 -3.85 -5.42
N ARG A 102 -19.15 -2.68 -4.88
CA ARG A 102 -18.14 -2.60 -3.82
C ARG A 102 -18.67 -3.14 -2.50
N ARG A 103 -19.90 -2.72 -2.13
CA ARG A 103 -20.54 -3.13 -0.88
C ARG A 103 -20.81 -4.63 -0.79
N PRO A 104 -21.48 -5.30 -1.75
CA PRO A 104 -21.70 -6.74 -1.69
C PRO A 104 -20.41 -7.55 -1.67
N ALA A 105 -19.40 -7.14 -2.45
CA ALA A 105 -18.11 -7.80 -2.49
C ALA A 105 -17.37 -7.72 -1.13
N LEU A 106 -17.38 -6.55 -0.48
CA LEU A 106 -16.77 -6.35 0.84
C LEU A 106 -17.46 -7.21 1.91
N ILE A 107 -18.79 -7.26 1.91
CA ILE A 107 -19.56 -8.07 2.85
C ILE A 107 -19.30 -9.57 2.62
N ALA A 108 -19.28 -10.02 1.37
CA ALA A 108 -18.96 -11.40 1.01
C ALA A 108 -17.53 -11.76 1.46
N GLY A 109 -16.56 -10.86 1.28
CA GLY A 109 -15.19 -11.03 1.76
C GLY A 109 -15.11 -11.14 3.28
N CYS A 110 -15.81 -10.28 4.02
CA CYS A 110 -15.89 -10.38 5.48
C CYS A 110 -16.54 -11.69 5.93
N ALA A 111 -17.62 -12.13 5.28
CA ALA A 111 -18.28 -13.40 5.60
C ALA A 111 -17.36 -14.62 5.32
N ALA A 112 -16.69 -14.61 4.19
CA ALA A 112 -15.72 -15.66 3.84
C ALA A 112 -14.54 -15.69 4.82
N SER A 113 -14.02 -14.51 5.21
CA SER A 113 -12.99 -14.39 6.24
C SER A 113 -13.48 -14.91 7.60
N THR A 114 -14.71 -14.58 8.00
CA THR A 114 -15.32 -15.08 9.25
C THR A 114 -15.32 -16.61 9.31
N ILE A 115 -15.64 -17.28 8.20
CA ILE A 115 -15.67 -18.74 8.13
C ILE A 115 -14.25 -19.33 8.11
N SER A 116 -13.33 -18.74 7.37
CA SER A 116 -11.99 -19.28 7.15
C SER A 116 -11.12 -19.33 8.41
N VAL A 117 -11.34 -18.43 9.39
CA VAL A 117 -10.59 -18.44 10.66
C VAL A 117 -10.85 -19.67 11.50
N TYR A 118 -12.03 -20.26 11.39
CA TYR A 118 -12.33 -21.51 12.12
C TYR A 118 -11.49 -22.67 11.61
N ALA A 119 -11.15 -22.70 10.31
CA ALA A 119 -10.27 -23.71 9.75
C ALA A 119 -8.86 -23.65 10.38
N PHE A 120 -8.36 -22.45 10.69
CA PHE A 120 -7.12 -22.30 11.43
C PHE A 120 -7.30 -22.60 12.93
N GLY A 121 -8.33 -22.04 13.57
CA GLY A 121 -8.58 -22.18 15.01
C GLY A 121 -8.81 -23.63 15.46
N THR A 122 -9.35 -24.47 14.59
CA THR A 122 -9.56 -25.90 14.83
C THR A 122 -8.43 -26.80 14.30
N ALA A 123 -7.33 -26.20 13.83
CA ALA A 123 -6.20 -26.97 13.32
C ALA A 123 -5.50 -27.74 14.46
N THR A 124 -5.33 -29.04 14.25
CA THR A 124 -4.61 -29.96 15.13
C THR A 124 -3.25 -30.36 14.57
N THR A 125 -3.01 -30.09 13.29
CA THR A 125 -1.74 -30.34 12.59
C THR A 125 -1.30 -29.10 11.84
N THR A 126 0.00 -29.01 11.59
CA THR A 126 0.63 -27.92 10.84
C THR A 126 0.04 -27.76 9.43
N MET A 127 -0.25 -28.90 8.76
CA MET A 127 -0.84 -28.87 7.42
C MET A 127 -2.26 -28.27 7.41
N ARG A 128 -3.08 -28.60 8.43
CA ARG A 128 -4.41 -28.01 8.59
C ARG A 128 -4.32 -26.52 8.88
N ALA A 129 -3.35 -26.11 9.71
CA ALA A 129 -3.11 -24.70 9.99
C ALA A 129 -2.69 -23.93 8.73
N ALA A 130 -1.77 -24.47 7.93
CA ALA A 130 -1.34 -23.88 6.66
C ALA A 130 -2.51 -23.78 5.66
N SER A 131 -3.32 -24.85 5.55
CA SER A 131 -4.53 -24.84 4.70
C SER A 131 -5.55 -23.80 5.15
N GLY A 132 -5.79 -23.69 6.47
CA GLY A 132 -6.68 -22.68 7.04
C GLY A 132 -6.19 -21.24 6.75
N ARG A 133 -4.89 -21.01 6.86
CA ARG A 133 -4.27 -19.72 6.50
C ARG A 133 -4.36 -19.42 5.01
N PHE A 134 -4.16 -20.41 4.15
CA PHE A 134 -4.34 -20.27 2.71
C PHE A 134 -5.78 -19.88 2.36
N LEU A 135 -6.76 -20.58 2.93
CA LEU A 135 -8.18 -20.26 2.74
C LEU A 135 -8.53 -18.87 3.27
N SER A 136 -7.97 -18.47 4.40
CA SER A 136 -8.13 -17.12 4.96
C SER A 136 -7.60 -16.05 4.00
N GLY A 137 -6.43 -16.28 3.40
CA GLY A 137 -5.88 -15.39 2.37
C GLY A 137 -6.75 -15.35 1.12
N LEU A 138 -7.15 -16.52 0.62
CA LEU A 138 -8.02 -16.65 -0.57
C LEU A 138 -9.36 -15.93 -0.39
N ALA A 139 -9.92 -16.01 0.81
CA ALA A 139 -11.16 -15.32 1.18
C ALA A 139 -11.00 -13.79 1.34
N ASN A 140 -9.78 -13.30 1.52
CA ASN A 140 -9.52 -11.89 1.84
C ASN A 140 -9.27 -11.04 0.58
N GLY A 141 -10.35 -10.44 0.05
CA GLY A 141 -10.28 -9.35 -0.94
C GLY A 141 -10.48 -7.96 -0.34
N ASN A 142 -10.74 -7.87 0.96
CA ASN A 142 -11.26 -6.68 1.64
C ASN A 142 -10.33 -5.47 1.54
N ALA A 143 -9.02 -5.66 1.75
CA ALA A 143 -8.05 -4.56 1.73
C ALA A 143 -8.00 -3.83 0.38
N ALA A 144 -8.12 -4.56 -0.74
CA ALA A 144 -8.16 -3.97 -2.07
C ALA A 144 -9.48 -3.23 -2.32
N ILE A 145 -10.61 -3.83 -1.92
CA ILE A 145 -11.95 -3.26 -2.09
C ILE A 145 -12.09 -1.98 -1.25
N VAL A 146 -11.64 -1.98 0.01
CA VAL A 146 -11.66 -0.80 0.89
C VAL A 146 -10.86 0.36 0.29
N LYS A 147 -9.65 0.09 -0.22
CA LYS A 147 -8.83 1.12 -0.89
C LYS A 147 -9.52 1.71 -2.12
N THR A 148 -10.14 0.87 -2.94
CA THR A 148 -10.91 1.31 -4.11
C THR A 148 -12.09 2.16 -3.67
N TYR A 149 -12.81 1.73 -2.65
CA TYR A 149 -13.97 2.42 -2.10
C TYR A 149 -13.59 3.81 -1.54
N VAL A 150 -12.50 3.88 -0.76
CA VAL A 150 -11.94 5.17 -0.26
C VAL A 150 -11.60 6.09 -1.42
N GLY A 151 -10.95 5.56 -2.48
CA GLY A 151 -10.65 6.34 -3.69
C GLY A 151 -11.89 6.88 -4.41
N GLU A 152 -13.02 6.15 -4.37
CA GLU A 152 -14.29 6.56 -5.01
C GLU A 152 -15.07 7.61 -4.20
N ILE A 153 -14.93 7.63 -2.85
CA ILE A 153 -15.65 8.58 -1.98
C ILE A 153 -14.85 9.83 -1.65
N THR A 154 -13.55 9.86 -1.95
CA THR A 154 -12.67 11.00 -1.65
C THR A 154 -12.35 11.84 -2.89
N THR A 155 -12.10 13.13 -2.69
CA THR A 155 -11.59 14.03 -3.71
C THR A 155 -10.06 13.97 -3.77
N LYS A 156 -9.44 14.43 -4.86
CA LYS A 156 -7.97 14.48 -4.97
C LYS A 156 -7.30 15.19 -3.78
N VAL A 157 -7.93 16.24 -3.24
CA VAL A 157 -7.43 17.03 -2.11
C VAL A 157 -7.54 16.27 -0.78
N SER A 158 -8.61 15.49 -0.57
CA SER A 158 -8.87 14.77 0.68
C SER A 158 -8.32 13.34 0.70
N ALA A 159 -7.98 12.77 -0.46
CA ALA A 159 -7.52 11.40 -0.59
C ALA A 159 -6.28 11.09 0.28
N GLY A 160 -5.28 11.99 0.29
CA GLY A 160 -4.08 11.80 1.11
C GLY A 160 -4.38 11.63 2.60
N ARG A 161 -5.29 12.45 3.14
CA ARG A 161 -5.74 12.34 4.55
C ARG A 161 -6.51 11.04 4.80
N ALA A 162 -7.40 10.66 3.89
CA ALA A 162 -8.21 9.45 4.02
C ALA A 162 -7.36 8.18 4.00
N PHE A 163 -6.40 8.06 3.08
CA PHE A 163 -5.46 6.95 3.07
C PHE A 163 -4.51 6.96 4.27
N GLY A 164 -4.13 8.13 4.80
CA GLY A 164 -3.37 8.28 6.04
C GLY A 164 -4.12 7.70 7.25
N VAL A 165 -5.40 8.04 7.41
CA VAL A 165 -6.24 7.50 8.50
C VAL A 165 -6.46 6.00 8.33
N LEU A 166 -6.62 5.50 7.09
CA LEU A 166 -6.72 4.07 6.81
C LEU A 166 -5.44 3.32 7.22
N ALA A 167 -4.28 3.87 6.92
CA ALA A 167 -2.99 3.30 7.30
C ALA A 167 -2.77 3.30 8.82
N LEU A 168 -3.17 4.37 9.53
CA LEU A 168 -3.15 4.43 11.00
C LEU A 168 -4.04 3.36 11.61
N GLY A 169 -5.27 3.18 11.11
CA GLY A 169 -6.18 2.13 11.57
C GLY A 169 -5.57 0.73 11.39
N TYR A 170 -4.99 0.45 10.24
CA TYR A 170 -4.29 -0.80 9.99
C TYR A 170 -3.13 -1.02 10.97
N GLY A 171 -2.30 -0.01 11.19
CA GLY A 171 -1.16 -0.06 12.11
C GLY A 171 -1.60 -0.35 13.55
N LEU A 172 -2.65 0.32 14.03
CA LEU A 172 -3.19 0.11 15.36
C LEU A 172 -3.72 -1.32 15.56
N ALA A 173 -4.44 -1.84 14.58
CA ALA A 173 -4.95 -3.21 14.63
C ALA A 173 -3.82 -4.24 14.59
N SER A 174 -2.82 -4.03 13.72
CA SER A 174 -1.64 -4.90 13.61
C SER A 174 -0.82 -4.94 14.90
N ALA A 175 -0.83 -3.84 15.67
CA ALA A 175 -0.21 -3.77 16.98
C ALA A 175 -1.00 -4.53 18.06
N ALA A 176 -2.31 -4.34 18.11
CA ALA A 176 -3.15 -4.91 19.16
C ALA A 176 -3.44 -6.40 18.97
N ALA A 177 -3.63 -6.85 17.73
CA ALA A 177 -4.06 -8.20 17.40
C ALA A 177 -3.14 -9.31 17.96
N PRO A 178 -1.78 -9.22 17.81
CA PRO A 178 -0.91 -10.25 18.35
C PRO A 178 -1.02 -10.40 19.87
N GLY A 179 -1.20 -9.28 20.59
CA GLY A 179 -1.39 -9.32 22.02
C GLY A 179 -2.66 -10.07 22.45
N VAL A 180 -3.76 -9.79 21.77
CA VAL A 180 -5.02 -10.53 21.99
C VAL A 180 -4.85 -12.00 21.66
N GLY A 181 -4.19 -12.32 20.54
CA GLY A 181 -3.88 -13.69 20.13
C GLY A 181 -3.05 -14.44 21.17
N GLY A 182 -1.95 -13.82 21.62
CA GLY A 182 -1.08 -14.40 22.64
C GLY A 182 -1.74 -14.56 24.00
N TYR A 183 -2.62 -13.63 24.39
CA TYR A 183 -3.30 -13.67 25.68
C TYR A 183 -4.44 -14.69 25.74
N LEU A 184 -5.24 -14.81 24.67
CA LEU A 184 -6.45 -15.64 24.63
C LEU A 184 -6.21 -17.08 24.22
N GLN A 185 -5.00 -17.44 23.73
CA GLN A 185 -4.72 -18.84 23.41
C GLN A 185 -4.66 -19.71 24.67
N ARG A 186 -4.94 -21.00 24.51
CA ARG A 186 -4.97 -22.02 25.58
C ARG A 186 -5.86 -21.62 26.77
N PRO A 187 -7.12 -21.25 26.54
CA PRO A 187 -7.99 -20.73 27.60
C PRO A 187 -8.28 -21.78 28.68
N ALA A 188 -8.31 -23.06 28.36
CA ALA A 188 -8.50 -24.13 29.35
C ALA A 188 -7.34 -24.23 30.35
N GLU A 189 -6.11 -23.97 29.94
CA GLU A 189 -4.93 -23.91 30.84
C GLU A 189 -4.97 -22.63 31.69
N ARG A 190 -5.36 -21.50 31.09
CA ARG A 190 -5.32 -20.18 31.74
C ARG A 190 -6.51 -19.92 32.69
N TRP A 191 -7.69 -20.37 32.28
CA TRP A 191 -8.94 -20.21 33.04
C TRP A 191 -9.67 -21.55 33.15
N PRO A 192 -9.13 -22.54 33.91
CA PRO A 192 -9.68 -23.89 33.98
C PRO A 192 -11.13 -23.89 34.44
N ARG A 193 -11.50 -22.99 35.38
CA ARG A 193 -12.86 -22.93 35.89
C ARG A 193 -13.93 -22.60 34.85
N ALA A 194 -13.54 -21.89 33.76
CA ALA A 194 -14.47 -21.46 32.73
C ALA A 194 -14.40 -22.35 31.45
N PHE A 195 -13.25 -22.93 31.17
CA PHE A 195 -12.98 -23.56 29.88
C PHE A 195 -12.55 -25.01 29.95
N ALA A 196 -12.28 -25.61 31.12
CA ALA A 196 -12.02 -27.05 31.24
C ALA A 196 -13.26 -27.85 30.84
N GLY A 197 -13.07 -28.94 30.11
CA GLY A 197 -14.13 -29.77 29.56
C GLY A 197 -14.88 -29.16 28.38
N THR A 198 -14.48 -27.99 27.89
CA THR A 198 -15.09 -27.34 26.72
C THR A 198 -14.33 -27.63 25.43
N VAL A 199 -14.92 -27.24 24.29
CA VAL A 199 -14.28 -27.33 22.97
C VAL A 199 -12.91 -26.62 22.90
N PHE A 200 -12.66 -25.65 23.76
CA PHE A 200 -11.41 -24.89 23.83
C PHE A 200 -10.24 -25.67 24.45
N GLU A 201 -10.51 -26.76 25.16
CA GLU A 201 -9.48 -27.69 25.61
C GLU A 201 -8.93 -28.52 24.44
N THR A 202 -9.84 -28.99 23.57
CA THR A 202 -9.47 -29.70 22.33
C THR A 202 -8.77 -28.77 21.32
N TYR A 203 -9.30 -27.53 21.17
CA TYR A 203 -8.81 -26.53 20.21
C TYR A 203 -8.30 -25.27 20.92
N PRO A 204 -7.06 -25.28 21.44
CA PRO A 204 -6.54 -24.22 22.29
C PRO A 204 -6.33 -22.88 21.58
N TYR A 205 -6.32 -22.87 20.25
CA TYR A 205 -6.17 -21.65 19.43
C TYR A 205 -7.51 -21.12 18.90
N LEU A 206 -8.63 -21.76 19.30
CA LEU A 206 -9.95 -21.39 18.78
C LEU A 206 -10.48 -20.08 19.37
N LEU A 207 -10.26 -19.79 20.67
CA LEU A 207 -10.83 -18.62 21.32
C LEU A 207 -10.40 -17.29 20.67
N PRO A 208 -9.10 -17.02 20.39
CA PRO A 208 -8.70 -15.81 19.67
C PRO A 208 -9.33 -15.72 18.27
N MET A 209 -9.55 -16.87 17.61
CA MET A 209 -10.20 -16.92 16.30
C MET A 209 -11.69 -16.57 16.39
N VAL A 210 -12.37 -17.02 17.43
CA VAL A 210 -13.77 -16.63 17.71
C VAL A 210 -13.88 -15.13 17.92
N VAL A 211 -12.96 -14.53 18.66
CA VAL A 211 -12.95 -13.07 18.87
C VAL A 211 -12.71 -12.33 17.54
N ALA A 212 -11.71 -12.75 16.75
CA ALA A 212 -11.46 -12.16 15.44
C ALA A 212 -12.66 -12.30 14.51
N SER A 213 -13.29 -13.49 14.49
CA SER A 213 -14.50 -13.77 13.72
C SER A 213 -15.67 -12.89 14.13
N ALA A 214 -15.90 -12.72 15.44
CA ALA A 214 -16.97 -11.87 15.95
C ALA A 214 -16.79 -10.40 15.55
N LEU A 215 -15.55 -9.88 15.61
CA LEU A 215 -15.22 -8.53 15.15
C LEU A 215 -15.45 -8.39 13.64
N THR A 216 -15.02 -9.37 12.84
CA THR A 216 -15.21 -9.36 11.38
C THR A 216 -16.68 -9.44 11.01
N PHE A 217 -17.45 -10.27 11.70
CA PHE A 217 -18.90 -10.38 11.51
C PHE A 217 -19.61 -9.06 11.89
N ALA A 218 -19.26 -8.46 13.02
CA ALA A 218 -19.81 -7.16 13.42
C ALA A 218 -19.48 -6.08 12.38
N GLY A 219 -18.23 -6.06 11.86
CA GLY A 219 -17.84 -5.20 10.75
C GLY A 219 -18.68 -5.43 9.49
N ALA A 220 -18.91 -6.69 9.12
CA ALA A 220 -19.77 -7.04 7.98
C ALA A 220 -21.21 -6.53 8.15
N VAL A 221 -21.80 -6.67 9.35
CA VAL A 221 -23.15 -6.18 9.66
C VAL A 221 -23.19 -4.64 9.57
N LEU A 222 -22.21 -3.95 10.17
CA LEU A 222 -22.11 -2.48 10.08
C LEU A 222 -21.95 -2.02 8.62
N GLY A 223 -21.11 -2.71 7.85
CA GLY A 223 -20.96 -2.45 6.42
C GLY A 223 -22.25 -2.68 5.63
N TRP A 224 -22.96 -3.77 5.95
CA TRP A 224 -24.28 -4.05 5.36
C TRP A 224 -25.30 -2.94 5.63
N VAL A 225 -25.40 -2.47 6.85
CA VAL A 225 -26.43 -1.51 7.24
C VAL A 225 -26.11 -0.09 6.74
N PHE A 226 -24.85 0.34 6.83
CA PHE A 226 -24.50 1.75 6.72
C PHE A 226 -23.71 2.13 5.46
N LEU A 227 -23.02 1.18 4.77
CA LEU A 227 -22.26 1.54 3.57
C LEU A 227 -23.19 1.73 2.35
N PRO A 228 -23.12 2.85 1.63
CA PRO A 228 -23.81 3.03 0.36
C PRO A 228 -23.10 2.25 -0.76
N GLU A 229 -23.79 1.88 -1.84
CA GLU A 229 -23.17 1.29 -3.02
C GLU A 229 -22.61 2.36 -3.95
N THR A 230 -21.33 2.27 -4.30
CA THR A 230 -20.63 3.25 -5.16
C THR A 230 -20.44 2.79 -6.60
N ALA A 231 -20.43 1.48 -6.86
CA ALA A 231 -20.12 0.93 -8.18
C ALA A 231 -21.11 1.32 -9.27
N SER A 232 -22.40 1.49 -8.95
CA SER A 232 -23.42 1.91 -9.91
C SER A 232 -23.17 3.32 -10.46
N PHE A 233 -22.63 4.20 -9.63
CA PHE A 233 -22.25 5.56 -10.01
C PHE A 233 -20.98 5.55 -10.88
N THR A 234 -19.95 4.84 -10.47
CA THR A 234 -18.68 4.74 -11.20
C THR A 234 -18.87 4.05 -12.56
N MET A 235 -19.72 3.01 -12.64
CA MET A 235 -20.05 2.35 -13.90
C MET A 235 -20.78 3.28 -14.86
N ARG A 236 -21.73 4.08 -14.37
CA ARG A 236 -22.43 5.09 -15.20
C ARG A 236 -21.46 6.15 -15.72
N GLN A 237 -20.58 6.68 -14.86
CA GLN A 237 -19.54 7.63 -15.27
C GLN A 237 -18.62 7.04 -16.35
N ARG A 238 -18.10 5.83 -16.14
CA ARG A 238 -17.24 5.14 -17.13
C ARG A 238 -17.99 4.87 -18.45
N GLN A 239 -19.29 4.55 -18.41
CA GLN A 239 -20.10 4.38 -19.60
C GLN A 239 -20.31 5.71 -20.33
N GLU A 240 -20.56 6.81 -19.60
CA GLU A 240 -20.69 8.15 -20.16
C GLU A 240 -19.38 8.64 -20.76
N GLU A 241 -18.25 8.43 -20.09
CA GLU A 241 -16.92 8.74 -20.64
C GLU A 241 -16.61 7.92 -21.90
N ARG A 242 -16.91 6.61 -21.90
CA ARG A 242 -16.75 5.76 -23.09
C ARG A 242 -17.65 6.20 -24.23
N ARG A 243 -18.88 6.64 -23.92
CA ARG A 243 -19.80 7.20 -24.95
C ARG A 243 -19.28 8.53 -25.49
N ARG A 244 -18.76 9.42 -24.63
CA ARG A 244 -18.13 10.68 -25.04
C ARG A 244 -16.90 10.45 -25.92
N ARG A 245 -16.00 9.54 -25.54
CA ARG A 245 -14.83 9.17 -26.35
C ARG A 245 -15.24 8.56 -27.69
N ARG A 246 -16.19 7.62 -27.70
CA ARG A 246 -16.70 7.04 -28.97
C ARG A 246 -17.45 8.06 -29.83
N GLY A 247 -18.17 8.98 -29.23
CA GLY A 247 -18.81 10.07 -29.95
C GLY A 247 -17.81 11.07 -30.51
N GLY A 248 -16.76 11.41 -29.75
CA GLY A 248 -15.66 12.25 -30.20
C GLY A 248 -14.84 11.60 -31.31
N ASP A 249 -14.54 10.31 -31.18
CA ASP A 249 -13.84 9.55 -32.24
C ASP A 249 -14.67 9.39 -33.49
N ALA A 250 -15.99 9.24 -33.38
CA ALA A 250 -16.91 9.17 -34.53
C ALA A 250 -16.99 10.51 -35.26
N SER A 251 -17.11 11.64 -34.55
CA SER A 251 -17.12 12.97 -35.16
C SER A 251 -15.81 13.33 -35.84
N ARG A 252 -14.66 13.02 -35.18
CA ARG A 252 -13.32 13.19 -35.80
C ARG A 252 -13.12 12.26 -37.00
N GLY A 253 -13.62 11.04 -36.95
CA GLY A 253 -13.60 10.11 -38.07
C GLY A 253 -14.44 10.56 -39.28
N GLU A 254 -15.59 11.18 -39.05
CA GLU A 254 -16.40 11.78 -40.13
C GLU A 254 -15.76 13.04 -40.70
N GLU A 255 -15.17 13.88 -39.87
CA GLU A 255 -14.46 15.09 -40.26
C GLU A 255 -13.18 14.75 -41.06
N ALA A 256 -12.40 13.75 -40.62
CA ALA A 256 -11.25 13.21 -41.37
C ALA A 256 -11.68 12.61 -42.73
N LYS A 257 -12.82 11.90 -42.80
CA LYS A 257 -13.37 11.38 -44.04
C LYS A 257 -13.85 12.51 -44.97
N ARG A 258 -14.43 13.59 -44.43
CA ARG A 258 -14.79 14.78 -45.22
C ARG A 258 -13.57 15.47 -45.78
N LEU A 259 -12.50 15.66 -44.96
CA LEU A 259 -11.23 16.26 -45.42
C LEU A 259 -10.53 15.42 -46.48
N VAL A 260 -10.50 14.10 -46.32
CA VAL A 260 -9.97 13.18 -47.34
C VAL A 260 -10.80 13.23 -48.62
N LYS A 261 -12.11 13.37 -48.52
CA LYS A 261 -13.01 13.48 -49.70
C LYS A 261 -12.84 14.81 -50.41
N LEU A 262 -12.66 15.92 -49.69
CA LEU A 262 -12.33 17.24 -50.26
C LEU A 262 -10.95 17.25 -50.92
N ALA A 263 -9.94 16.63 -50.26
CA ALA A 263 -8.62 16.47 -50.84
C ALA A 263 -8.61 15.62 -52.11
N SER A 264 -9.43 14.55 -52.19
CA SER A 264 -9.55 13.68 -53.36
C SER A 264 -10.36 14.29 -54.51
N ALA A 265 -11.17 15.29 -54.22
CA ALA A 265 -12.01 16.00 -55.21
C ALA A 265 -11.28 17.20 -55.89
N GLY A 266 -10.03 17.49 -55.47
CA GLY A 266 -9.26 18.63 -56.00
C GLY A 266 -9.75 20.00 -55.58
N GLU A 267 -10.74 20.06 -54.69
CA GLU A 267 -11.35 21.32 -54.22
C GLU A 267 -10.50 22.05 -53.18
N LEU A 268 -9.46 21.39 -52.61
CA LEU A 268 -8.52 22.04 -51.70
C LEU A 268 -7.59 23.05 -52.39
N GLN A 269 -7.31 22.87 -53.68
CA GLN A 269 -6.49 23.79 -54.47
C GLN A 269 -7.24 25.09 -54.82
N ALA A 270 -8.59 25.02 -54.91
CA ALA A 270 -9.42 26.19 -55.16
C ALA A 270 -9.63 27.08 -53.90
N PHE A 271 -9.40 26.54 -52.71
CA PHE A 271 -9.44 27.31 -51.44
C PHE A 271 -8.10 28.00 -51.13
N ALA A 272 -6.98 27.45 -51.59
CA ALA A 272 -5.66 28.06 -51.43
C ALA A 272 -5.42 29.24 -52.37
N ASP A 273 -6.10 29.30 -53.53
CA ASP A 273 -5.95 30.35 -54.52
C ASP A 273 -6.94 31.51 -54.35
N ALA A 274 -7.79 31.48 -53.29
CA ALA A 274 -8.86 32.50 -53.09
C ALA A 274 -8.56 33.52 -51.97
N ASP A 275 -7.49 33.33 -51.18
CA ASP A 275 -7.20 34.21 -50.03
C ASP A 275 -5.86 34.95 -50.19
N ASP A 276 -5.77 35.78 -51.24
CA ASP A 276 -4.65 36.74 -51.38
C ASP A 276 -5.06 38.20 -51.05
N ASP A 277 -6.23 38.39 -50.49
CA ASP A 277 -6.66 39.72 -50.02
C ASP A 277 -7.50 39.59 -48.73
N ASP A 278 -6.88 39.46 -47.57
CA ASP A 278 -7.27 40.05 -46.30
C ASP A 278 -6.44 39.41 -45.13
N ASP A 279 -5.55 40.22 -44.59
CA ASP A 279 -4.85 39.97 -43.33
C ASP A 279 -5.81 39.96 -42.14
N GLU A 280 -6.40 38.83 -41.82
CA GLU A 280 -6.96 38.52 -40.49
C GLU A 280 -7.69 37.17 -40.52
N VAL A 281 -7.04 36.03 -40.46
CA VAL A 281 -7.48 34.78 -39.79
C VAL A 281 -6.38 33.73 -39.88
N ALA A 282 -5.37 33.87 -39.06
CA ALA A 282 -4.36 32.82 -38.84
C ALA A 282 -4.49 32.26 -37.42
N ASP A 283 -5.59 31.56 -37.17
CA ASP A 283 -5.72 30.78 -35.91
C ASP A 283 -6.60 29.55 -36.12
N GLY A 284 -6.19 28.66 -37.00
CA GLY A 284 -6.98 27.46 -37.29
C GLY A 284 -6.24 26.34 -38.04
N VAL A 285 -4.93 26.45 -38.23
CA VAL A 285 -4.16 25.35 -38.78
C VAL A 285 -3.88 24.36 -37.64
N VAL A 286 -4.77 23.40 -37.47
CA VAL A 286 -4.52 22.24 -36.61
C VAL A 286 -3.32 21.51 -37.18
N ASP A 287 -2.18 21.66 -36.52
CA ASP A 287 -0.94 20.97 -36.84
C ASP A 287 -1.21 19.46 -36.97
N VAL A 288 -0.86 18.90 -38.12
CA VAL A 288 -0.98 17.45 -38.38
C VAL A 288 -0.08 16.66 -37.43
N GLU A 289 0.89 17.31 -36.77
CA GLU A 289 1.70 16.75 -35.69
C GLU A 289 0.92 16.61 -34.38
N ASP A 290 -0.02 17.53 -34.04
CA ASP A 290 -0.89 17.39 -32.87
C ASP A 290 -1.87 16.23 -33.01
N ALA A 291 -2.34 15.91 -34.21
CA ALA A 291 -3.19 14.73 -34.46
C ALA A 291 -2.45 13.40 -34.26
N ARG A 292 -1.11 13.37 -34.36
CA ARG A 292 -0.27 12.20 -34.05
C ARG A 292 0.05 12.06 -32.56
N MET A 293 -0.05 13.13 -31.76
CA MET A 293 0.19 13.08 -30.31
C MET A 293 -0.97 12.53 -29.49
N VAL A 294 -2.19 12.49 -30.03
CA VAL A 294 -3.40 12.07 -29.30
C VAL A 294 -3.56 10.54 -29.19
N GLN A 295 -2.68 9.75 -29.78
CA GLN A 295 -2.81 8.27 -29.78
C GLN A 295 -1.56 7.51 -29.30
N LYS A 296 -0.72 8.12 -28.48
CA LYS A 296 0.24 7.31 -27.70
C LYS A 296 -0.47 6.84 -26.43
N THR A 297 -1.00 5.60 -26.45
CA THR A 297 -1.05 4.79 -25.23
C THR A 297 0.30 4.94 -24.55
N PRO A 298 0.36 5.24 -23.22
CA PRO A 298 1.65 5.34 -22.54
C PRO A 298 2.43 4.07 -22.83
N THR A 299 3.52 4.20 -23.59
CA THR A 299 4.37 3.11 -24.03
C THR A 299 4.93 2.46 -22.77
N GLU A 300 5.19 1.15 -22.80
CA GLU A 300 5.85 0.42 -21.70
C GLU A 300 7.14 1.12 -21.21
N GLU A 301 7.82 1.85 -22.07
CA GLU A 301 8.99 2.68 -21.77
C GLU A 301 8.73 3.75 -20.70
N VAL A 302 7.54 4.35 -20.64
CA VAL A 302 7.17 5.34 -19.60
C VAL A 302 6.90 4.68 -18.24
N LEU A 303 6.51 3.39 -18.26
CA LEU A 303 6.20 2.62 -17.06
C LEU A 303 7.47 2.13 -16.34
N PHE A 304 8.51 1.77 -17.07
CA PHE A 304 9.72 1.12 -16.58
C PHE A 304 10.97 1.99 -16.74
N THR A 305 10.90 3.23 -16.26
CA THR A 305 12.14 4.00 -16.13
C THR A 305 13.08 3.30 -15.13
N PRO A 306 14.41 3.41 -15.29
CA PRO A 306 15.36 2.81 -14.36
C PRO A 306 15.08 3.21 -12.90
N GLU A 307 14.71 4.44 -12.66
CA GLU A 307 14.37 4.98 -11.33
C GLU A 307 13.13 4.31 -10.75
N THR A 308 12.05 4.20 -11.53
CA THR A 308 10.81 3.53 -11.13
C THR A 308 11.06 2.05 -10.83
N THR A 309 11.84 1.37 -11.68
CA THR A 309 12.18 -0.05 -11.50
C THR A 309 12.98 -0.27 -10.21
N ILE A 310 13.98 0.58 -9.93
CA ILE A 310 14.77 0.51 -8.69
C ILE A 310 13.90 0.82 -7.48
N ALA A 311 13.03 1.83 -7.54
CA ALA A 311 12.13 2.18 -6.44
C ALA A 311 11.17 1.02 -6.11
N VAL A 312 10.57 0.38 -7.12
CA VAL A 312 9.70 -0.80 -6.96
C VAL A 312 10.47 -1.99 -6.38
N ALA A 313 11.70 -2.24 -6.86
CA ALA A 313 12.56 -3.29 -6.32
C ALA A 313 12.92 -3.03 -4.85
N CYS A 314 13.26 -1.79 -4.49
CA CYS A 314 13.52 -1.38 -3.11
C CYS A 314 12.28 -1.59 -2.22
N TYR A 315 11.09 -1.27 -2.71
CA TYR A 315 9.84 -1.51 -1.98
C TYR A 315 9.60 -3.00 -1.74
N ALA A 316 9.80 -3.85 -2.76
CA ALA A 316 9.65 -5.31 -2.63
C ALA A 316 10.67 -5.93 -1.67
N LEU A 317 11.94 -5.51 -1.75
CA LEU A 317 13.00 -5.98 -0.83
C LEU A 317 12.75 -5.52 0.61
N LEU A 318 12.27 -4.28 0.83
CA LEU A 318 11.87 -3.84 2.15
C LEU A 318 10.74 -4.71 2.71
N ALA A 319 9.73 -5.02 1.89
CA ALA A 319 8.64 -5.91 2.30
C ALA A 319 9.15 -7.33 2.62
N ALA A 320 10.13 -7.83 1.87
CA ALA A 320 10.77 -9.11 2.12
C ALA A 320 11.45 -9.17 3.50
N ILE A 321 12.35 -8.22 3.79
CA ILE A 321 13.09 -8.22 5.07
C ILE A 321 12.17 -7.97 6.26
N ALA A 322 11.12 -7.16 6.09
CA ALA A 322 10.14 -6.89 7.13
C ALA A 322 9.37 -8.15 7.52
N ILE A 323 8.78 -8.85 6.52
CA ILE A 323 8.00 -10.06 6.80
C ILE A 323 8.88 -11.21 7.28
N GLY A 324 10.09 -11.35 6.72
CA GLY A 324 11.04 -12.38 7.16
C GLY A 324 11.42 -12.22 8.63
N TYR A 325 11.64 -10.99 9.07
CA TYR A 325 11.93 -10.70 10.48
C TYR A 325 10.70 -10.93 11.37
N ASP A 326 9.52 -10.47 10.94
CA ASP A 326 8.28 -10.60 11.72
C ASP A 326 7.87 -12.06 11.93
N GLU A 327 8.18 -12.94 10.98
CA GLU A 327 7.99 -14.39 11.10
C GLU A 327 9.03 -15.04 12.02
N LEU A 328 10.28 -14.60 11.93
CA LEU A 328 11.40 -15.18 12.64
C LEU A 328 11.34 -14.91 14.14
N ILE A 329 10.97 -13.68 14.53
CA ILE A 329 10.98 -13.23 15.92
C ILE A 329 10.12 -14.09 16.85
N PRO A 330 8.85 -14.44 16.56
CA PRO A 330 8.07 -15.29 17.45
C PRO A 330 8.64 -16.70 17.61
N VAL A 331 9.26 -17.23 16.55
CA VAL A 331 9.92 -18.55 16.59
C VAL A 331 11.14 -18.50 17.51
N TYR A 332 12.00 -17.52 17.30
CA TYR A 332 13.20 -17.32 18.11
C TYR A 332 12.87 -17.08 19.60
N LEU A 333 11.92 -16.22 19.88
CA LEU A 333 11.50 -15.89 21.24
C LEU A 333 10.89 -17.10 21.98
N LYS A 334 10.14 -17.96 21.26
CA LYS A 334 9.56 -19.19 21.81
C LYS A 334 10.62 -20.27 22.05
N THR A 335 11.65 -20.36 21.21
CA THR A 335 12.68 -21.40 21.31
C THR A 335 13.29 -21.39 22.71
N GLU A 336 13.53 -22.58 23.28
CA GLU A 336 14.09 -22.73 24.61
C GLU A 336 15.52 -22.18 24.72
N ARG A 337 15.94 -21.80 25.90
CA ARG A 337 17.24 -21.15 26.12
C ARG A 337 18.42 -22.04 25.82
N ASP A 338 18.31 -23.31 26.15
CA ASP A 338 19.31 -24.35 25.85
C ASP A 338 19.54 -24.56 24.36
N MET A 339 18.51 -24.24 23.54
CA MET A 339 18.58 -24.22 22.08
C MET A 339 18.89 -22.82 21.51
N GLY A 340 19.30 -21.87 22.34
CA GLY A 340 19.69 -20.53 21.92
C GLY A 340 18.56 -19.54 21.74
N GLY A 341 17.35 -19.84 22.19
CA GLY A 341 16.20 -18.93 22.21
C GLY A 341 15.99 -18.19 23.52
N CYS A 342 14.82 -17.57 23.72
CA CYS A 342 14.48 -16.80 24.93
C CYS A 342 13.54 -17.54 25.89
N GLY A 343 12.84 -18.59 25.46
CA GLY A 343 11.87 -19.34 26.25
C GLY A 343 10.61 -18.54 26.59
N PHE A 344 10.24 -17.56 25.79
CA PHE A 344 9.06 -16.71 26.04
C PHE A 344 7.76 -17.48 25.87
N SER A 345 6.83 -17.19 26.76
CA SER A 345 5.43 -17.61 26.56
C SER A 345 4.77 -16.82 25.43
N SER A 346 3.67 -17.33 24.94
CA SER A 346 2.90 -16.61 23.91
C SER A 346 2.34 -15.28 24.37
N SER A 347 2.05 -15.16 25.68
CA SER A 347 1.62 -13.88 26.26
C SER A 347 2.75 -12.86 26.26
N ASP A 348 3.97 -13.31 26.54
CA ASP A 348 5.17 -12.46 26.52
C ASP A 348 5.47 -11.96 25.09
N ILE A 349 5.37 -12.87 24.11
CA ILE A 349 5.49 -12.50 22.69
C ILE A 349 4.39 -11.51 22.28
N GLY A 350 3.14 -11.78 22.69
CA GLY A 350 2.03 -10.88 22.45
C GLY A 350 2.24 -9.49 23.05
N LEU A 351 2.72 -9.41 24.29
CA LEU A 351 3.02 -8.16 24.97
C LEU A 351 4.14 -7.37 24.27
N LEU A 352 5.19 -8.06 23.85
CA LEU A 352 6.31 -7.48 23.10
C LEU A 352 5.83 -6.85 21.78
N LEU A 353 4.95 -7.55 21.05
CA LEU A 353 4.43 -7.07 19.79
C LEU A 353 3.47 -5.89 19.98
N ILE A 354 2.65 -5.87 21.05
CA ILE A 354 1.84 -4.70 21.44
C ILE A 354 2.73 -3.49 21.70
N ALA A 355 3.78 -3.67 22.52
CA ALA A 355 4.69 -2.58 22.85
C ALA A 355 5.32 -1.96 21.58
N GLY A 356 5.74 -2.81 20.63
CA GLY A 356 6.20 -2.36 19.33
C GLY A 356 5.15 -1.55 18.56
N GLY A 357 3.91 -2.03 18.52
CA GLY A 357 2.84 -1.35 17.82
C GLY A 357 2.46 0.01 18.43
N VAL A 358 2.41 0.10 19.75
CA VAL A 358 2.21 1.39 20.46
C VAL A 358 3.36 2.34 20.17
N THR A 359 4.61 1.83 20.17
CA THR A 359 5.79 2.63 19.81
C THR A 359 5.68 3.16 18.39
N LEU A 360 5.28 2.34 17.41
CA LEU A 360 5.10 2.78 16.03
C LEU A 360 4.07 3.89 15.93
N LEU A 361 2.93 3.77 16.61
CA LEU A 361 1.87 4.78 16.60
C LEU A 361 2.37 6.12 17.13
N ILE A 362 3.01 6.11 18.31
CA ILE A 362 3.58 7.32 18.91
C ILE A 362 4.64 7.93 17.98
N PHE A 363 5.53 7.10 17.44
CA PHE A 363 6.58 7.51 16.54
C PHE A 363 6.04 8.16 15.25
N GLN A 364 5.03 7.56 14.62
CA GLN A 364 4.44 8.11 13.39
C GLN A 364 3.76 9.45 13.62
N LEU A 365 3.10 9.63 14.77
CA LEU A 365 2.40 10.88 15.10
C LEU A 365 3.33 12.01 15.53
N THR A 366 4.52 11.70 16.05
CA THR A 366 5.39 12.71 16.68
C THR A 366 6.69 12.98 15.94
N LEU A 367 7.37 11.93 15.50
CA LEU A 367 8.76 12.00 15.02
C LEU A 367 8.92 11.81 13.52
N TYR A 368 8.06 10.98 12.90
CA TYR A 368 8.21 10.61 11.50
C TYR A 368 8.23 11.83 10.56
N THR A 369 7.26 12.74 10.71
CA THR A 369 7.16 13.94 9.86
C THR A 369 8.41 14.80 9.96
N ARG A 370 8.93 15.02 11.19
CA ARG A 370 10.15 15.79 11.41
C ARG A 370 11.37 15.17 10.72
N ILE A 371 11.49 13.85 10.76
CA ILE A 371 12.58 13.11 10.10
C ILE A 371 12.46 13.26 8.58
N CYS A 372 11.26 13.05 8.04
CA CYS A 372 11.03 13.15 6.61
C CYS A 372 11.24 14.56 6.06
N ASP A 373 10.76 15.58 6.79
CA ASP A 373 10.92 16.99 6.41
C ASP A 373 12.39 17.45 6.47
N SER A 374 13.17 16.89 7.41
CA SER A 374 14.60 17.26 7.57
C SER A 374 15.53 16.54 6.60
N LEU A 375 15.24 15.28 6.26
CA LEU A 375 16.14 14.45 5.45
C LEU A 375 15.70 14.34 3.98
N GLY A 376 14.42 14.56 3.67
CA GLY A 376 13.80 14.14 2.42
C GLY A 376 13.50 12.63 2.40
N ALA A 377 12.65 12.18 1.46
CA ALA A 377 12.15 10.80 1.42
C ALA A 377 13.26 9.77 1.12
N VAL A 378 14.16 10.07 0.18
CA VAL A 378 15.23 9.14 -0.23
C VAL A 378 16.24 8.92 0.90
N ARG A 379 16.67 10.01 1.58
CA ARG A 379 17.63 9.89 2.69
C ARG A 379 16.97 9.26 3.91
N ALA A 380 15.71 9.59 4.20
CA ALA A 380 14.95 8.96 5.28
C ALA A 380 14.80 7.45 5.04
N PHE A 381 14.51 7.02 3.80
CA PHE A 381 14.50 5.59 3.43
C PHE A 381 15.83 4.91 3.74
N ARG A 382 16.95 5.49 3.28
CA ARG A 382 18.29 4.97 3.53
C ARG A 382 18.62 4.87 5.01
N PHE A 383 18.24 5.88 5.79
CA PHE A 383 18.39 5.90 7.24
C PHE A 383 17.59 4.78 7.91
N GLY A 384 16.30 4.62 7.56
CA GLY A 384 15.44 3.57 8.10
C GLY A 384 15.99 2.17 7.82
N VAL A 385 16.42 1.89 6.58
CA VAL A 385 17.01 0.60 6.20
C VAL A 385 18.32 0.33 6.94
N SER A 386 19.19 1.34 7.11
CA SER A 386 20.45 1.20 7.86
C SER A 386 20.19 0.90 9.33
N LEU A 387 19.23 1.62 9.93
CA LEU A 387 18.84 1.40 11.32
C LEU A 387 18.25 -0.01 11.50
N PHE A 388 17.43 -0.47 10.57
CA PHE A 388 16.89 -1.83 10.59
C PHE A 388 17.99 -2.89 10.49
N ALA A 389 18.95 -2.72 9.57
CA ALA A 389 20.06 -3.65 9.40
C ALA A 389 20.90 -3.79 10.69
N GLY A 390 21.17 -2.69 11.39
CA GLY A 390 21.91 -2.71 12.65
C GLY A 390 21.11 -3.35 13.79
N ILE A 391 19.86 -2.93 13.98
CA ILE A 391 19.04 -3.39 15.11
C ILE A 391 18.60 -4.85 14.97
N SER A 392 18.45 -5.36 13.74
CA SER A 392 18.09 -6.76 13.51
C SER A 392 19.15 -7.74 14.06
N LEU A 393 20.40 -7.33 14.15
CA LEU A 393 21.48 -8.11 14.75
C LEU A 393 21.45 -8.11 16.28
N LEU A 394 20.74 -7.18 16.92
CA LEU A 394 20.68 -7.11 18.38
C LEU A 394 19.77 -8.19 18.97
N ALA A 395 18.65 -8.51 18.28
CA ALA A 395 17.64 -9.44 18.78
C ALA A 395 18.20 -10.82 19.22
N PRO A 396 19.06 -11.51 18.42
CA PRO A 396 19.55 -12.83 18.78
C PRO A 396 20.50 -12.86 20.01
N PHE A 397 20.99 -11.70 20.44
CA PHE A 397 21.80 -11.61 21.66
C PHE A 397 20.96 -11.58 22.94
N ALA A 398 19.63 -11.48 22.83
CA ALA A 398 18.74 -11.56 23.99
C ALA A 398 18.88 -12.90 24.72
N SER A 399 19.08 -14.02 24.01
CA SER A 399 19.27 -15.35 24.62
C SER A 399 20.55 -15.48 25.44
N LEU A 400 21.55 -14.64 25.19
CA LEU A 400 22.84 -14.64 25.92
C LEU A 400 22.80 -13.78 27.19
N ALA A 401 21.68 -13.09 27.43
CA ALA A 401 21.56 -12.22 28.60
C ALA A 401 21.52 -13.02 29.90
N PRO A 402 22.20 -12.54 30.96
CA PRO A 402 22.42 -13.30 32.21
C PRO A 402 21.13 -13.45 33.05
N ASN A 403 20.14 -12.62 32.83
CA ASN A 403 18.87 -12.63 33.57
C ASN A 403 17.67 -12.22 32.70
N ASP A 404 16.47 -12.56 33.16
CA ASP A 404 15.21 -12.30 32.42
C ASP A 404 14.97 -10.81 32.16
N THR A 405 15.37 -9.94 33.07
CA THR A 405 15.21 -8.49 32.90
C THR A 405 16.02 -8.00 31.70
N MET A 406 17.26 -8.45 31.53
CA MET A 406 18.10 -8.11 30.39
C MET A 406 17.55 -8.69 29.08
N VAL A 407 17.03 -9.94 29.11
CA VAL A 407 16.34 -10.52 27.94
C VAL A 407 15.20 -9.61 27.48
N TRP A 408 14.36 -9.17 28.42
CA TRP A 408 13.24 -8.25 28.13
C TRP A 408 13.71 -6.89 27.60
N ILE A 409 14.76 -6.30 28.20
CA ILE A 409 15.30 -5.01 27.75
C ILE A 409 15.80 -5.13 26.30
N ILE A 410 16.58 -6.16 25.97
CA ILE A 410 17.13 -6.35 24.62
C ILE A 410 15.99 -6.63 23.63
N ALA A 411 15.05 -7.51 23.97
CA ALA A 411 13.92 -7.85 23.11
C ALA A 411 13.02 -6.63 22.83
N LEU A 412 12.68 -5.85 23.88
CA LEU A 412 11.85 -4.65 23.77
C LEU A 412 12.56 -3.56 22.93
N THR A 413 13.83 -3.28 23.23
CA THR A 413 14.61 -2.29 22.49
C THR A 413 14.71 -2.67 21.01
N SER A 414 15.05 -3.93 20.75
CA SER A 414 15.14 -4.47 19.40
C SER A 414 13.80 -4.33 18.65
N GLN A 415 12.70 -4.71 19.28
CA GLN A 415 11.36 -4.63 18.67
C GLN A 415 10.92 -3.19 18.42
N CYS A 416 11.08 -2.30 19.40
CA CYS A 416 10.64 -0.91 19.29
C CYS A 416 11.44 -0.13 18.24
N VAL A 417 12.75 -0.28 18.21
CA VAL A 417 13.60 0.40 17.23
C VAL A 417 13.38 -0.18 15.83
N LYS A 418 13.25 -1.51 15.71
CA LYS A 418 12.96 -2.18 14.44
C LYS A 418 11.67 -1.67 13.79
N ILE A 419 10.60 -1.57 14.57
CA ILE A 419 9.30 -1.16 14.02
C ILE A 419 9.32 0.30 13.58
N CYS A 420 10.03 1.19 14.29
CA CYS A 420 10.26 2.57 13.87
C CYS A 420 11.09 2.65 12.58
N ALA A 421 12.16 1.86 12.48
CA ALA A 421 13.01 1.78 11.29
C ALA A 421 12.23 1.34 10.05
N LEU A 422 11.39 0.30 10.18
CA LEU A 422 10.49 -0.15 9.11
C LEU A 422 9.41 0.90 8.79
N GLY A 423 8.87 1.59 9.81
CA GLY A 423 7.92 2.67 9.64
C GLY A 423 8.48 3.80 8.77
N ILE A 424 9.72 4.25 9.05
CA ILE A 424 10.44 5.21 8.21
C ILE A 424 10.59 4.65 6.79
N GLY A 425 11.09 3.42 6.68
CA GLY A 425 11.36 2.78 5.40
C GLY A 425 10.12 2.69 4.50
N PHE A 426 8.99 2.16 4.98
CA PHE A 426 7.78 1.96 4.19
C PHE A 426 7.14 3.25 3.72
N VAL A 427 7.03 4.26 4.61
CA VAL A 427 6.41 5.52 4.21
C VAL A 427 7.30 6.27 3.22
N SER A 428 8.60 6.32 3.48
CA SER A 428 9.55 7.01 2.60
C SER A 428 9.65 6.35 1.22
N ILE A 429 9.75 5.02 1.13
CA ILE A 429 9.81 4.34 -0.19
C ILE A 429 8.50 4.48 -0.96
N THR A 430 7.35 4.55 -0.27
CA THR A 430 6.06 4.78 -0.92
C THR A 430 6.02 6.16 -1.59
N ILE A 431 6.57 7.20 -0.93
CA ILE A 431 6.72 8.53 -1.51
C ILE A 431 7.64 8.47 -2.72
N VAL A 432 8.81 7.84 -2.60
CA VAL A 432 9.79 7.69 -3.70
C VAL A 432 9.18 6.97 -4.90
N VAL A 433 8.44 5.88 -4.70
CA VAL A 433 7.74 5.16 -5.79
C VAL A 433 6.72 6.09 -6.48
N ASN A 434 5.95 6.86 -5.72
CA ASN A 434 4.98 7.79 -6.30
C ASN A 434 5.62 8.96 -7.05
N ASN A 435 6.78 9.42 -6.59
CA ASN A 435 7.53 10.51 -7.22
C ASN A 435 8.36 10.05 -8.43
N SER A 436 8.64 8.74 -8.54
CA SER A 436 9.43 8.18 -9.66
C SER A 436 8.68 8.11 -10.98
N CYS A 437 7.37 8.32 -10.98
CA CYS A 437 6.52 8.16 -12.17
C CYS A 437 5.52 9.29 -12.34
N GLU A 438 5.05 9.50 -13.57
CA GLU A 438 4.02 10.48 -13.90
C GLU A 438 2.64 10.09 -13.35
N ASP A 439 1.78 11.08 -13.09
CA ASP A 439 0.44 10.86 -12.54
C ASP A 439 -0.41 9.89 -13.37
N ALA A 440 -0.26 9.91 -14.69
CA ALA A 440 -0.98 9.03 -15.61
C ALA A 440 -0.73 7.54 -15.38
N VAL A 441 0.47 7.18 -14.88
CA VAL A 441 0.91 5.78 -14.70
C VAL A 441 1.04 5.36 -13.23
N LYS A 442 0.91 6.29 -12.27
CA LYS A 442 1.03 6.02 -10.82
C LYS A 442 0.21 4.82 -10.35
N ALA A 443 -1.03 4.70 -10.82
CA ALA A 443 -1.89 3.58 -10.43
C ALA A 443 -1.33 2.22 -10.87
N ARG A 444 -0.72 2.16 -12.07
CA ARG A 444 -0.11 0.93 -12.60
C ARG A 444 1.18 0.59 -11.83
N VAL A 445 2.03 1.59 -11.58
CA VAL A 445 3.28 1.41 -10.82
C VAL A 445 2.98 0.93 -9.39
N ASN A 446 1.99 1.51 -8.71
CA ASN A 446 1.56 1.06 -7.39
C ASN A 446 0.98 -0.37 -7.41
N ALA A 447 0.26 -0.76 -8.46
CA ALA A 447 -0.23 -2.13 -8.63
C ALA A 447 0.93 -3.13 -8.79
N ILE A 448 1.95 -2.79 -9.58
CA ILE A 448 3.16 -3.60 -9.75
C ILE A 448 3.93 -3.70 -8.43
N SER A 449 4.12 -2.59 -7.72
CA SER A 449 4.76 -2.56 -6.40
C SER A 449 4.03 -3.44 -5.40
N GLY A 450 2.69 -3.39 -5.39
CA GLY A 450 1.86 -4.25 -4.56
C GLY A 450 2.02 -5.74 -4.90
N SER A 451 2.06 -6.09 -6.17
CA SER A 451 2.20 -7.47 -6.65
C SER A 451 3.59 -8.04 -6.33
N THR A 452 4.66 -7.28 -6.57
CA THR A 452 6.03 -7.70 -6.25
C THR A 452 6.25 -7.85 -4.75
N SER A 453 5.68 -6.93 -3.94
CA SER A 453 5.66 -7.03 -2.49
C SER A 453 4.86 -8.24 -1.99
N ALA A 454 3.73 -8.58 -2.63
CA ALA A 454 2.95 -9.78 -2.28
C ALA A 454 3.75 -11.05 -2.55
N PHE A 455 4.44 -11.13 -3.69
CA PHE A 455 5.32 -12.26 -4.01
C PHE A 455 6.47 -12.40 -2.98
N ALA A 456 7.10 -11.30 -2.59
CA ALA A 456 8.13 -11.30 -1.57
C ALA A 456 7.60 -11.87 -0.23
N ARG A 457 6.37 -11.54 0.15
CA ARG A 457 5.72 -12.06 1.37
C ARG A 457 5.38 -13.55 1.30
N VAL A 458 5.33 -14.16 0.12
CA VAL A 458 5.17 -15.62 -0.04
C VAL A 458 6.52 -16.33 0.13
N VAL A 459 7.57 -15.81 -0.51
CA VAL A 459 8.86 -16.50 -0.58
C VAL A 459 9.66 -16.34 0.72
N THR A 460 9.73 -15.13 1.25
CA THR A 460 10.66 -14.79 2.35
C THR A 460 10.41 -15.56 3.64
N PRO A 461 9.17 -15.78 4.12
CA PRO A 461 8.92 -16.57 5.32
C PRO A 461 9.47 -17.98 5.23
N VAL A 462 9.28 -18.64 4.07
CA VAL A 462 9.79 -20.00 3.85
C VAL A 462 11.31 -20.03 3.87
N VAL A 463 11.97 -19.07 3.22
CA VAL A 463 13.42 -18.97 3.18
C VAL A 463 13.99 -18.69 4.58
N CYS A 464 13.45 -17.72 5.30
CA CYS A 464 13.89 -17.39 6.66
C CYS A 464 13.65 -18.55 7.63
N GLY A 465 12.49 -19.19 7.56
CA GLY A 465 12.16 -20.37 8.35
C GLY A 465 13.07 -21.56 8.06
N TRP A 466 13.42 -21.77 6.78
CA TRP A 466 14.39 -22.80 6.39
C TRP A 466 15.78 -22.51 6.94
N ILE A 467 16.28 -21.27 6.80
CA ILE A 467 17.59 -20.86 7.36
C ILE A 467 17.60 -21.07 8.88
N PHE A 468 16.51 -20.70 9.57
CA PHE A 468 16.37 -20.91 11.00
C PHE A 468 16.45 -22.40 11.35
N SER A 469 15.72 -23.27 10.65
CA SER A 469 15.75 -24.72 10.90
C SER A 469 17.12 -25.35 10.63
N VAL A 470 17.79 -24.92 9.55
CA VAL A 470 19.18 -25.34 9.29
C VAL A 470 20.11 -24.88 10.41
N SER A 471 19.97 -23.66 10.89
CA SER A 471 20.79 -23.16 11.99
C SER A 471 20.56 -23.95 13.28
N MET A 472 19.33 -24.35 13.59
CA MET A 472 19.00 -25.19 14.74
C MET A 472 19.60 -26.60 14.65
N ARG A 473 19.70 -27.16 13.45
CA ARG A 473 20.37 -28.48 13.24
C ARG A 473 21.89 -28.42 13.44
N LEU A 474 22.47 -27.23 13.29
CA LEU A 474 23.90 -26.98 13.47
C LEU A 474 24.27 -26.56 14.90
N GLN A 475 23.33 -26.59 15.85
CA GLN A 475 23.53 -26.12 17.24
C GLN A 475 24.73 -26.78 17.95
N ASP A 476 24.96 -28.07 17.68
CA ASP A 476 26.03 -28.85 18.32
C ASP A 476 27.45 -28.59 17.71
N VAL A 477 27.49 -27.92 16.54
CA VAL A 477 28.72 -27.72 15.74
C VAL A 477 29.09 -26.24 15.64
N VAL A 478 28.11 -25.35 15.52
CA VAL A 478 28.34 -23.93 15.26
C VAL A 478 27.93 -23.11 16.48
N PRO A 479 28.87 -22.42 17.15
CA PRO A 479 28.52 -21.49 18.23
C PRO A 479 27.70 -20.33 17.66
N PHE A 480 26.73 -19.83 18.45
CA PHE A 480 25.85 -18.74 18.05
C PHE A 480 25.04 -19.02 16.78
N HIS A 481 24.70 -20.28 16.49
CA HIS A 481 23.89 -20.70 15.35
C HIS A 481 22.60 -19.89 15.21
N GLN A 482 21.96 -19.49 16.32
CA GLN A 482 20.73 -18.70 16.37
C GLN A 482 20.85 -17.31 15.72
N VAL A 483 22.07 -16.79 15.55
CA VAL A 483 22.34 -15.48 14.94
C VAL A 483 22.23 -15.54 13.41
N ALA A 484 22.47 -16.71 12.80
CA ALA A 484 22.56 -16.86 11.34
C ALA A 484 21.34 -16.34 10.55
N PRO A 485 20.09 -16.61 10.92
CA PRO A 485 18.92 -16.07 10.20
C PRO A 485 18.83 -14.55 10.27
N PHE A 486 19.22 -13.95 11.40
CA PHE A 486 19.23 -12.49 11.57
C PHE A 486 20.36 -11.83 10.78
N VAL A 487 21.53 -12.47 10.70
CA VAL A 487 22.63 -12.05 9.81
C VAL A 487 22.18 -12.07 8.36
N PHE A 488 21.48 -13.12 7.92
CA PHE A 488 20.94 -13.18 6.57
C PHE A 488 20.04 -11.99 6.27
N ILE A 489 19.06 -11.71 7.15
CA ILE A 489 18.15 -10.55 6.98
C ILE A 489 18.92 -9.23 6.97
N SER A 490 19.90 -9.07 7.87
CA SER A 490 20.73 -7.87 7.95
C SER A 490 21.58 -7.67 6.70
N VAL A 491 22.16 -8.73 6.14
CA VAL A 491 22.92 -8.67 4.89
C VAL A 491 22.03 -8.28 3.71
N VAL A 492 20.81 -8.83 3.63
CA VAL A 492 19.83 -8.42 2.60
C VAL A 492 19.44 -6.94 2.78
N ALA A 493 19.26 -6.48 4.03
CA ALA A 493 18.96 -5.08 4.32
C ALA A 493 20.13 -4.15 3.93
N LEU A 494 21.38 -4.54 4.18
CA LEU A 494 22.56 -3.80 3.72
C LEU A 494 22.65 -3.77 2.18
N GLY A 495 22.35 -4.89 1.52
CA GLY A 495 22.22 -4.93 0.06
C GLY A 495 21.16 -3.97 -0.46
N LEU A 496 20.01 -3.91 0.20
CA LEU A 496 18.95 -2.93 -0.09
C LEU A 496 19.44 -1.50 0.13
N ARG A 497 20.19 -1.25 1.22
CA ARG A 497 20.78 0.06 1.49
C ARG A 497 21.73 0.50 0.35
N VAL A 498 22.59 -0.39 -0.12
CA VAL A 498 23.50 -0.13 -1.25
C VAL A 498 22.70 0.07 -2.55
N ALA A 499 21.71 -0.78 -2.83
CA ALA A 499 20.86 -0.61 -4.02
C ALA A 499 20.14 0.74 -4.04
N SER A 500 19.75 1.24 -2.86
CA SER A 500 19.08 2.54 -2.73
C SER A 500 19.96 3.75 -3.07
N GLU A 501 21.28 3.58 -3.18
CA GLU A 501 22.18 4.66 -3.63
C GLU A 501 21.97 5.06 -5.08
N ARG A 502 21.39 4.15 -5.86
CA ARG A 502 21.00 4.41 -7.25
C ARG A 502 19.74 5.26 -7.38
N LEU A 503 19.01 5.50 -6.29
CA LEU A 503 17.85 6.39 -6.30
C LEU A 503 18.34 7.85 -6.23
N PRO A 504 18.03 8.70 -7.23
CA PRO A 504 18.44 10.08 -7.22
C PRO A 504 17.67 10.88 -6.16
N LEU A 505 18.31 11.90 -5.58
CA LEU A 505 17.70 12.77 -4.56
C LEU A 505 16.59 13.66 -5.15
N SER A 506 16.55 13.83 -6.47
CA SER A 506 15.47 14.55 -7.16
C SER A 506 14.08 13.91 -6.93
N LEU A 507 14.03 12.63 -6.52
CA LEU A 507 12.78 11.96 -6.16
C LEU A 507 12.19 12.40 -4.80
N ASP A 508 12.84 13.31 -4.09
CA ASP A 508 12.24 13.98 -2.93
C ASP A 508 11.10 14.93 -3.34
N ALA A 509 11.13 15.46 -4.59
CA ALA A 509 10.06 16.23 -5.21
C ALA A 509 9.27 15.39 -6.23
N SER A 510 8.00 15.76 -6.50
CA SER A 510 7.21 15.13 -7.54
C SER A 510 7.75 15.47 -8.94
N LYS A 511 7.76 14.52 -9.86
CA LYS A 511 8.15 14.77 -11.27
C LYS A 511 7.29 15.84 -11.94
N ASN A 512 6.05 16.03 -11.50
CA ASN A 512 5.18 17.06 -12.04
C ASN A 512 5.56 18.46 -11.55
N ASP A 513 6.01 18.57 -10.29
CA ASP A 513 6.48 19.85 -9.74
C ASP A 513 7.79 20.28 -10.42
N THR A 514 8.64 19.33 -10.78
CA THR A 514 9.91 19.61 -11.48
C THR A 514 9.68 20.03 -12.93
N LYS A 515 8.65 19.53 -13.61
CA LYS A 515 8.30 19.98 -14.98
C LYS A 515 7.77 21.41 -14.97
N THR A 516 6.90 21.78 -14.04
CA THR A 516 6.37 23.15 -13.92
C THR A 516 7.47 24.16 -13.66
N ILE A 517 8.45 23.84 -12.80
CA ILE A 517 9.60 24.72 -12.54
C ILE A 517 10.48 24.91 -13.78
N ASN A 518 10.72 23.86 -14.55
CA ASN A 518 11.50 23.95 -15.78
C ASN A 518 10.76 24.68 -16.91
N ASP A 519 9.43 24.53 -16.98
CA ASP A 519 8.60 25.24 -17.97
C ASP A 519 8.49 26.75 -17.62
N ASP A 520 8.52 27.10 -16.34
CA ASP A 520 8.55 28.51 -15.87
C ASP A 520 9.94 29.16 -16.05
N GLU A 521 11.05 28.40 -15.94
CA GLU A 521 12.42 28.90 -16.19
C GLU A 521 12.73 29.06 -17.69
N VAL A 522 12.11 28.30 -18.58
CA VAL A 522 12.28 28.42 -20.05
C VAL A 522 11.42 29.52 -20.63
N GLY A 523 10.39 30.00 -19.92
CA GLY A 523 9.51 31.08 -20.36
C GLY A 523 10.04 32.49 -20.11
N ASP A 524 11.08 32.67 -19.30
CA ASP A 524 11.57 34.00 -18.89
C ASP A 524 12.85 34.49 -19.65
N ASP A 525 13.42 33.67 -20.57
CA ASP A 525 14.66 34.03 -21.26
C ASP A 525 14.48 34.61 -22.68
N ASP A 526 13.24 34.91 -23.13
CA ASP A 526 13.00 35.38 -24.51
C ASP A 526 12.49 36.83 -24.63
N ASP A 527 12.51 37.63 -23.56
CA ASP A 527 12.22 39.08 -23.65
C ASP A 527 13.36 39.94 -23.10
N GLY A 528 14.19 40.43 -24.02
CA GLY A 528 14.91 41.67 -23.69
C GLY A 528 16.38 41.74 -23.98
N ILE A 529 16.80 41.67 -25.25
CA ILE A 529 17.99 42.41 -25.71
C ILE A 529 17.51 43.78 -26.17
N GLU A 530 17.65 44.79 -25.32
CA GLU A 530 17.85 46.14 -25.79
C GLU A 530 18.85 46.89 -24.92
N LEU A 531 19.90 47.31 -25.63
CA LEU A 531 20.97 48.23 -25.25
C LEU A 531 20.43 49.47 -24.54
N ILE A 532 21.15 49.96 -23.57
CA ILE A 532 21.69 51.35 -23.57
C ILE A 532 22.67 51.50 -22.42
N GLY A 533 23.80 51.98 -22.80
CA GLY A 533 24.96 52.29 -22.00
C GLY A 533 24.91 53.58 -21.18
N THR A 534 26.03 53.76 -20.53
CA THR A 534 26.55 54.98 -19.89
C THR A 534 25.90 55.43 -18.57
N SER A 535 26.55 55.44 -17.49
CA SER A 535 27.59 56.37 -17.02
C SER A 535 27.91 56.17 -15.52
N LEU A 536 29.16 55.99 -15.25
CA LEU A 536 29.98 56.64 -14.19
C LEU A 536 29.26 57.56 -13.16
N ASN A 537 29.33 57.34 -11.89
CA ASN A 537 30.25 58.06 -11.00
C ASN A 537 29.92 57.89 -9.50
N SER A 538 30.85 57.42 -8.77
CA SER A 538 31.50 58.05 -7.59
C SER A 538 30.72 58.39 -6.33
N ARG A 539 31.42 58.09 -5.26
CA ARG A 539 31.47 58.61 -3.89
C ARG A 539 30.67 57.86 -2.86
N SER A 540 31.36 57.18 -2.00
CA SER A 540 32.22 57.58 -0.86
C SER A 540 31.42 58.03 0.37
N ASP A 541 31.71 57.32 1.43
CA ASP A 541 31.88 57.75 2.81
C ASP A 541 30.68 57.75 3.77
N ASP A 542 31.02 57.15 4.88
CA ASP A 542 30.68 57.48 6.28
C ASP A 542 29.31 56.99 6.87
N ALA A 543 29.39 56.03 7.69
CA ALA A 543 29.20 55.87 9.13
C ALA A 543 28.82 54.43 9.50
#